data_34e9548622277cdf4e0cba77dbac87c9
#
_entry.id   34e9548622277cdf4e0cba77dbac87c9
#
_cell.length_a   1.000
_cell.length_b   1.000
_cell.length_c   1.000
_cell.angle_alpha   90.00
_cell.angle_beta   90.00
_cell.angle_gamma   90.00
#
_symmetry.space_group_name_H-M   'P 1'
#
loop_
_entity.id
_entity.type
_entity.pdbx_description
1 polymer ?
#
loop_
_entity_poly.entity_id
_entity_poly.type
_entity_poly.pdbx_seq_one_letter_code
_entity_poly.pdbx_strand_id
1 'polypeptide(L)'
;MVKNKCYHCGNECTEGGIIYDRKNFCCQGCRAVYEIFSCNDLSYYYDLQTAAGTSPKVTEGKYDFLSSKAITNKLVEFQDDEIQIISLYIPNIHCSSCIWILENLDKLHKSIFNSQVDFPKKSIRISYNWQSITLKELVLLLSRIGYEPNISLEDYDKKIKKTDYTLIYKLGVAGFAFGNI
;
A
#
# COMPACT_ATOMS: atom_id res chain seq x y z
N MET A 1 16.06 -18.98 -28.39
CA MET A 1 16.17 -17.56 -28.04
C MET A 1 15.84 -17.43 -26.55
N VAL A 2 16.79 -17.01 -25.73
CA VAL A 2 16.55 -16.77 -24.31
C VAL A 2 15.64 -15.55 -24.24
N LYS A 3 14.36 -15.74 -23.87
CA LYS A 3 13.43 -14.63 -23.66
C LYS A 3 13.94 -13.80 -22.49
N ASN A 4 14.41 -12.59 -22.77
CA ASN A 4 14.86 -11.66 -21.74
C ASN A 4 13.65 -11.21 -20.92
N LYS A 5 13.50 -11.77 -19.72
CA LYS A 5 12.44 -11.37 -18.78
C LYS A 5 12.91 -10.21 -17.91
N CYS A 6 11.97 -9.34 -17.58
CA CYS A 6 12.19 -8.25 -16.64
C CYS A 6 12.49 -8.80 -15.23
N TYR A 7 13.59 -8.37 -14.65
CA TYR A 7 14.01 -8.80 -13.31
C TYR A 7 12.98 -8.43 -12.23
N HIS A 8 12.30 -7.29 -12.38
CA HIS A 8 11.33 -6.82 -11.41
C HIS A 8 9.95 -7.50 -11.56
N CYS A 9 9.32 -7.44 -12.74
CA CYS A 9 7.92 -7.86 -12.92
C CYS A 9 7.72 -9.14 -13.75
N GLY A 10 8.78 -9.74 -14.28
CA GLY A 10 8.72 -10.98 -15.07
C GLY A 10 8.18 -10.84 -16.49
N ASN A 11 7.70 -9.68 -16.90
CA ASN A 11 7.22 -9.43 -18.26
C ASN A 11 8.35 -9.57 -19.27
N GLU A 12 8.01 -9.94 -20.50
CA GLU A 12 8.98 -10.00 -21.61
C GLU A 12 9.53 -8.59 -21.89
N CYS A 13 10.86 -8.49 -21.99
CA CYS A 13 11.51 -7.27 -22.46
C CYS A 13 11.49 -7.29 -23.99
N THR A 14 10.80 -6.31 -24.60
CA THR A 14 10.80 -6.08 -26.04
C THR A 14 12.16 -5.60 -26.53
N GLU A 15 12.36 -5.54 -27.86
CA GLU A 15 13.57 -4.97 -28.46
C GLU A 15 13.77 -3.53 -27.96
N GLY A 16 14.80 -3.32 -27.13
CA GLY A 16 15.05 -2.05 -26.42
C GLY A 16 14.92 -2.12 -24.91
N GLY A 17 14.82 -3.32 -24.32
CA GLY A 17 14.84 -3.52 -22.87
C GLY A 17 16.05 -2.81 -22.23
N ILE A 18 15.85 -2.30 -21.01
CA ILE A 18 16.85 -1.54 -20.27
C ILE A 18 17.73 -2.51 -19.51
N ILE A 19 19.04 -2.42 -19.71
CA ILE A 19 20.01 -3.17 -18.92
C ILE A 19 20.58 -2.24 -17.84
N TYR A 20 20.45 -2.65 -16.59
CA TYR A 20 21.01 -1.95 -15.44
C TYR A 20 21.47 -2.98 -14.40
N ASP A 21 22.62 -2.78 -13.80
CA ASP A 21 23.23 -3.70 -12.83
C ASP A 21 23.22 -5.17 -13.31
N ARG A 22 23.57 -5.40 -14.57
CA ARG A 22 23.56 -6.71 -15.28
C ARG A 22 22.18 -7.41 -15.28
N LYS A 23 21.10 -6.68 -15.05
CA LYS A 23 19.72 -7.17 -15.05
C LYS A 23 18.90 -6.50 -16.15
N ASN A 24 17.91 -7.21 -16.69
CA ASN A 24 17.03 -6.71 -17.73
C ASN A 24 15.74 -6.16 -17.13
N PHE A 25 15.27 -5.00 -17.61
CA PHE A 25 14.01 -4.36 -17.22
C PHE A 25 13.18 -4.04 -18.45
N CYS A 26 11.87 -4.27 -18.37
CA CYS A 26 10.96 -4.01 -19.49
C CYS A 26 10.67 -2.50 -19.69
N CYS A 27 10.84 -1.68 -18.66
CA CYS A 27 10.58 -0.24 -18.69
C CYS A 27 11.38 0.52 -17.62
N GLN A 28 11.46 1.85 -17.76
CA GLN A 28 12.12 2.72 -16.78
C GLN A 28 11.49 2.63 -15.38
N GLY A 29 10.18 2.42 -15.29
CA GLY A 29 9.49 2.25 -14.01
C GLY A 29 9.99 1.03 -13.24
N CYS A 30 10.12 -0.12 -13.88
CA CYS A 30 10.66 -1.33 -13.24
C CYS A 30 12.12 -1.17 -12.80
N ARG A 31 12.93 -0.47 -13.61
CA ARG A 31 14.30 -0.11 -13.24
C ARG A 31 14.32 0.80 -12.01
N ALA A 32 13.51 1.85 -12.00
CA ALA A 32 13.44 2.80 -10.88
C ALA A 32 13.02 2.14 -9.56
N VAL A 33 12.05 1.21 -9.59
CA VAL A 33 11.68 0.44 -8.40
C VAL A 33 12.85 -0.42 -7.91
N TYR A 34 13.58 -1.06 -8.82
CA TYR A 34 14.76 -1.83 -8.45
C TYR A 34 15.82 -0.95 -7.77
N GLU A 35 16.09 0.25 -8.32
CA GLU A 35 17.03 1.21 -7.73
C GLU A 35 16.56 1.64 -6.32
N ILE A 36 15.26 1.99 -6.16
CA ILE A 36 14.69 2.36 -4.87
C ILE A 36 14.89 1.25 -3.85
N PHE A 37 14.59 0.00 -4.19
CA PHE A 37 14.72 -1.11 -3.26
C PHE A 37 16.19 -1.41 -2.92
N SER A 38 17.08 -1.35 -3.91
CA SER A 38 18.52 -1.59 -3.71
C SER A 38 19.17 -0.50 -2.84
N CYS A 39 18.76 0.76 -2.99
CA CYS A 39 19.30 1.89 -2.22
C CYS A 39 18.76 1.99 -0.78
N ASN A 40 17.68 1.28 -0.45
CA ASN A 40 17.01 1.36 0.85
C ASN A 40 17.03 0.03 1.64
N ASP A 41 18.01 -0.85 1.39
CA ASP A 41 18.14 -2.15 2.05
C ASP A 41 16.93 -3.07 1.91
N LEU A 42 16.21 -2.94 0.77
CA LEU A 42 15.02 -3.73 0.45
C LEU A 42 15.30 -4.80 -0.63
N SER A 43 16.56 -5.10 -0.93
CA SER A 43 16.96 -6.07 -1.95
C SER A 43 16.44 -7.48 -1.66
N TYR A 44 16.24 -7.82 -0.39
CA TYR A 44 15.65 -9.10 0.05
C TYR A 44 14.28 -9.39 -0.57
N TYR A 45 13.56 -8.35 -1.03
CA TYR A 45 12.34 -8.49 -1.80
C TYR A 45 12.47 -9.45 -3.00
N TYR A 46 13.62 -9.39 -3.69
CA TYR A 46 13.90 -10.22 -4.87
C TYR A 46 14.35 -11.64 -4.52
N ASP A 47 14.80 -11.86 -3.28
CA ASP A 47 15.17 -13.18 -2.78
C ASP A 47 13.95 -13.99 -2.37
N LEU A 48 12.87 -13.32 -1.94
CA LEU A 48 11.62 -13.97 -1.52
C LEU A 48 10.89 -14.63 -2.68
N GLN A 49 10.88 -14.01 -3.85
CA GLN A 49 10.22 -14.52 -5.04
C GLN A 49 10.77 -13.89 -6.32
N THR A 50 11.06 -14.74 -7.31
CA THR A 50 11.50 -14.25 -8.63
C THR A 50 10.38 -13.44 -9.30
N ALA A 51 10.71 -12.23 -9.77
CA ALA A 51 9.79 -11.35 -10.50
C ALA A 51 8.47 -11.04 -9.74
N ALA A 52 8.57 -10.78 -8.44
CA ALA A 52 7.44 -10.50 -7.56
C ALA A 52 6.72 -9.17 -7.85
N GLY A 53 7.38 -8.23 -8.52
CA GLY A 53 6.89 -6.87 -8.73
C GLY A 53 5.82 -6.75 -9.80
N THR A 54 5.14 -5.61 -9.78
CA THR A 54 4.25 -5.16 -10.86
C THR A 54 4.85 -3.92 -11.52
N SER A 55 4.63 -3.77 -12.84
CA SER A 55 5.08 -2.56 -13.54
C SER A 55 4.32 -1.34 -13.02
N PRO A 56 5.00 -0.34 -12.44
CA PRO A 56 4.33 0.84 -11.92
C PRO A 56 3.68 1.64 -13.04
N LYS A 57 2.44 2.09 -12.81
CA LYS A 57 1.67 2.95 -13.73
C LYS A 57 1.30 4.21 -12.98
N VAL A 58 2.14 5.22 -13.04
CA VAL A 58 1.83 6.51 -12.43
C VAL A 58 1.14 7.39 -13.48
N THR A 59 -0.12 7.74 -13.23
CA THR A 59 -0.87 8.69 -14.06
C THR A 59 -0.86 10.04 -13.35
N GLU A 60 -0.34 11.07 -13.99
CA GLU A 60 -0.35 12.44 -13.46
C GLU A 60 -1.78 12.92 -13.19
N GLY A 61 -1.97 13.64 -12.08
CA GLY A 61 -3.28 14.19 -11.71
C GLY A 61 -4.29 13.22 -11.10
N LYS A 62 -4.07 11.91 -11.18
CA LYS A 62 -5.02 10.90 -10.70
C LYS A 62 -5.43 11.06 -9.24
N TYR A 63 -4.54 11.55 -8.40
CA TYR A 63 -4.73 11.68 -6.95
C TYR A 63 -4.85 13.13 -6.46
N ASP A 64 -5.11 14.09 -7.35
CA ASP A 64 -5.23 15.51 -6.98
C ASP A 64 -6.40 15.75 -6.02
N PHE A 65 -7.45 14.95 -6.10
CA PHE A 65 -8.60 14.99 -5.20
C PHE A 65 -8.21 14.73 -3.72
N LEU A 66 -7.11 14.01 -3.45
CA LEU A 66 -6.60 13.77 -2.09
C LEU A 66 -6.02 15.03 -1.43
N SER A 67 -5.83 16.11 -2.16
CA SER A 67 -5.45 17.41 -1.60
C SER A 67 -6.61 18.11 -0.88
N SER A 68 -7.85 17.63 -1.09
CA SER A 68 -9.05 18.18 -0.42
C SER A 68 -9.14 17.62 1.02
N LYS A 69 -9.16 18.52 2.02
CA LYS A 69 -9.34 18.15 3.44
C LYS A 69 -10.63 17.37 3.69
N ALA A 70 -11.72 17.71 2.96
CA ALA A 70 -12.99 17.01 3.10
C ALA A 70 -12.91 15.53 2.69
N ILE A 71 -12.10 15.22 1.69
CA ILE A 71 -11.88 13.86 1.21
C ILE A 71 -10.90 13.13 2.13
N THR A 72 -9.79 13.77 2.48
CA THR A 72 -8.80 13.19 3.40
C THR A 72 -9.43 12.79 4.73
N ASN A 73 -10.25 13.65 5.32
CA ASN A 73 -10.93 13.36 6.60
C ASN A 73 -11.86 12.14 6.52
N LYS A 74 -12.39 11.80 5.34
CA LYS A 74 -13.20 10.57 5.17
C LYS A 74 -12.34 9.30 5.13
N LEU A 75 -11.11 9.40 4.68
CA LEU A 75 -10.18 8.27 4.51
C LEU A 75 -9.39 7.95 5.77
N VAL A 76 -9.26 8.94 6.66
CA VAL A 76 -8.48 8.86 7.89
C VAL A 76 -9.27 8.11 8.96
N GLU A 77 -8.67 7.08 9.55
CA GLU A 77 -9.22 6.34 10.69
C GLU A 77 -8.98 7.07 12.02
N PHE A 78 -7.79 7.66 12.13
CA PHE A 78 -7.37 8.39 13.34
C PHE A 78 -6.41 9.51 12.92
N GLN A 79 -6.49 10.63 13.64
CA GLN A 79 -5.55 11.76 13.50
C GLN A 79 -5.37 12.45 14.86
N ASP A 80 -4.11 12.74 15.19
CA ASP A 80 -3.72 13.67 16.24
C ASP A 80 -2.82 14.79 15.68
N ASP A 81 -2.04 15.45 16.53
CA ASP A 81 -1.18 16.57 16.14
C ASP A 81 -0.06 16.17 15.17
N GLU A 82 0.43 14.96 15.22
CA GLU A 82 1.56 14.48 14.42
C GLU A 82 1.22 13.24 13.58
N ILE A 83 0.38 12.34 14.10
CA ILE A 83 0.14 11.03 13.52
C ILE A 83 -1.21 10.99 12.81
N GLN A 84 -1.20 10.44 11.64
CA GLN A 84 -2.40 10.07 10.90
C GLN A 84 -2.37 8.58 10.59
N ILE A 85 -3.52 7.91 10.74
CA ILE A 85 -3.68 6.49 10.44
C ILE A 85 -4.74 6.34 9.35
N ILE A 86 -4.39 5.58 8.32
CA ILE A 86 -5.29 5.27 7.20
C ILE A 86 -5.27 3.79 6.88
N SER A 87 -6.36 3.31 6.28
CA SER A 87 -6.41 2.00 5.63
C SER A 87 -6.69 2.15 4.15
N LEU A 88 -5.84 1.54 3.33
CA LEU A 88 -5.94 1.59 1.87
C LEU A 88 -6.12 0.16 1.32
N TYR A 89 -7.05 0.01 0.37
CA TYR A 89 -7.22 -1.23 -0.37
C TYR A 89 -6.22 -1.29 -1.54
N ILE A 90 -5.40 -2.34 -1.59
CA ILE A 90 -4.40 -2.57 -2.64
C ILE A 90 -4.68 -3.94 -3.29
N PRO A 91 -5.34 -3.96 -4.47
CA PRO A 91 -5.74 -5.21 -5.13
C PRO A 91 -4.58 -6.12 -5.49
N ASN A 92 -3.40 -5.54 -5.71
CA ASN A 92 -2.20 -6.24 -6.17
C ASN A 92 -1.42 -6.97 -5.06
N ILE A 93 -1.91 -7.01 -3.84
CA ILE A 93 -1.30 -7.85 -2.79
C ILE A 93 -1.65 -9.31 -3.08
N HIS A 94 -0.66 -10.14 -3.42
CA HIS A 94 -0.88 -11.54 -3.83
C HIS A 94 0.19 -12.53 -3.35
N CYS A 95 1.28 -12.07 -2.76
CA CYS A 95 2.40 -12.94 -2.36
C CYS A 95 3.10 -12.42 -1.09
N SER A 96 3.97 -13.26 -0.52
CA SER A 96 4.77 -12.93 0.66
C SER A 96 5.71 -11.74 0.44
N SER A 97 6.29 -11.61 -0.76
CA SER A 97 7.13 -10.46 -1.11
C SER A 97 6.34 -9.15 -1.09
N CYS A 98 5.05 -9.19 -1.54
CA CYS A 98 4.18 -8.03 -1.48
C CYS A 98 3.92 -7.60 -0.03
N ILE A 99 3.67 -8.56 0.86
CA ILE A 99 3.47 -8.29 2.29
C ILE A 99 4.75 -7.69 2.87
N TRP A 100 5.89 -8.35 2.63
CA TRP A 100 7.17 -7.93 3.18
C TRP A 100 7.53 -6.49 2.80
N ILE A 101 7.42 -6.10 1.52
CA ILE A 101 7.77 -4.75 1.09
C ILE A 101 6.80 -3.70 1.66
N LEU A 102 5.51 -4.03 1.72
CA LEU A 102 4.49 -3.14 2.25
C LEU A 102 4.57 -2.97 3.77
N GLU A 103 5.14 -3.92 4.50
CA GLU A 103 5.41 -3.84 5.94
C GLU A 103 6.78 -3.21 6.28
N ASN A 104 7.57 -2.84 5.26
CA ASN A 104 8.85 -2.15 5.42
C ASN A 104 8.86 -0.78 4.72
N LEU A 105 7.72 -0.07 4.69
CA LEU A 105 7.61 1.25 4.06
C LEU A 105 8.38 2.35 4.82
N ASP A 106 8.65 2.15 6.11
CA ASP A 106 9.50 3.01 6.94
C ASP A 106 10.92 3.16 6.36
N LYS A 107 11.44 2.13 5.71
CA LYS A 107 12.73 2.17 4.99
C LYS A 107 12.69 3.06 3.75
N LEU A 108 11.52 3.23 3.14
CA LEU A 108 11.34 4.09 1.95
C LEU A 108 11.12 5.56 2.33
N HIS A 109 10.48 5.83 3.47
CA HIS A 109 10.22 7.19 3.90
C HIS A 109 10.17 7.30 5.42
N LYS A 110 11.04 8.14 5.99
CA LYS A 110 11.20 8.30 7.46
C LYS A 110 9.96 8.80 8.19
N SER A 111 9.01 9.41 7.48
CA SER A 111 7.75 9.86 8.06
C SER A 111 6.69 8.77 8.17
N ILE A 112 6.97 7.56 7.70
CA ILE A 112 6.13 6.38 7.92
C ILE A 112 6.63 5.69 9.18
N PHE A 113 5.76 5.59 10.20
CA PHE A 113 6.14 4.99 11.48
C PHE A 113 5.90 3.49 11.51
N ASN A 114 4.78 3.05 10.91
CA ASN A 114 4.41 1.64 10.84
C ASN A 114 3.47 1.39 9.67
N SER A 115 3.58 0.19 9.10
CA SER A 115 2.67 -0.29 8.07
C SER A 115 2.36 -1.77 8.31
N GLN A 116 1.09 -2.15 8.19
CA GLN A 116 0.59 -3.48 8.50
C GLN A 116 -0.39 -3.97 7.44
N VAL A 117 -0.16 -5.15 6.90
CA VAL A 117 -0.97 -5.74 5.82
C VAL A 117 -2.02 -6.68 6.40
N ASP A 118 -3.28 -6.47 6.01
CA ASP A 118 -4.37 -7.44 6.14
C ASP A 118 -4.51 -8.16 4.79
N PHE A 119 -3.81 -9.28 4.65
CA PHE A 119 -3.75 -10.03 3.40
C PHE A 119 -5.13 -10.54 2.92
N PRO A 120 -5.98 -11.13 3.77
CA PRO A 120 -7.35 -11.52 3.39
C PRO A 120 -8.20 -10.39 2.83
N LYS A 121 -8.05 -9.19 3.38
CA LYS A 121 -8.77 -7.98 2.91
C LYS A 121 -8.04 -7.23 1.81
N LYS A 122 -6.82 -7.62 1.46
CA LYS A 122 -5.94 -6.90 0.55
C LYS A 122 -5.81 -5.42 0.91
N SER A 123 -5.71 -5.13 2.19
CA SER A 123 -5.60 -3.77 2.70
C SER A 123 -4.32 -3.58 3.49
N ILE A 124 -3.85 -2.35 3.48
CA ILE A 124 -2.72 -1.93 4.31
C ILE A 124 -3.17 -0.81 5.23
N ARG A 125 -2.79 -0.92 6.50
CA ARG A 125 -2.97 0.13 7.51
C ARG A 125 -1.63 0.80 7.75
N ILE A 126 -1.58 2.13 7.57
CA ILE A 126 -0.34 2.91 7.64
C ILE A 126 -0.52 4.01 8.67
N SER A 127 0.45 4.12 9.59
CA SER A 127 0.62 5.26 10.49
C SER A 127 1.80 6.12 10.04
N TYR A 128 1.59 7.42 9.90
CA TYR A 128 2.60 8.32 9.35
C TYR A 128 2.46 9.75 9.91
N ASN A 129 3.55 10.53 9.81
CA ASN A 129 3.53 11.95 10.15
C ASN A 129 2.93 12.76 8.99
N TRP A 130 1.69 13.21 9.17
CA TRP A 130 0.96 13.92 8.12
C TRP A 130 1.43 15.37 7.87
N GLN A 131 2.24 15.92 8.78
CA GLN A 131 2.88 17.22 8.58
C GLN A 131 4.10 17.12 7.65
N SER A 132 4.74 15.96 7.59
CA SER A 132 5.96 15.70 6.81
C SER A 132 5.71 15.05 5.48
N ILE A 133 4.63 14.25 5.34
CA ILE A 133 4.20 13.64 4.09
C ILE A 133 2.68 13.71 3.98
N THR A 134 2.16 14.23 2.88
CA THR A 134 0.72 14.29 2.64
C THR A 134 0.16 12.93 2.24
N LEU A 135 -1.16 12.72 2.42
CA LEU A 135 -1.84 11.50 1.94
C LEU A 135 -1.63 11.28 0.43
N LYS A 136 -1.66 12.36 -0.36
CA LYS A 136 -1.38 12.28 -1.80
C LYS A 136 0.02 11.77 -2.09
N GLU A 137 1.03 12.28 -1.42
CA GLU A 137 2.43 11.84 -1.58
C GLU A 137 2.62 10.38 -1.16
N LEU A 138 1.97 9.97 -0.06
CA LEU A 138 2.00 8.59 0.39
C LEU A 138 1.37 7.62 -0.64
N VAL A 139 0.23 7.99 -1.22
CA VAL A 139 -0.42 7.21 -2.29
C VAL A 139 0.44 7.17 -3.55
N LEU A 140 1.09 8.28 -3.90
CA LEU A 140 2.04 8.33 -5.02
C LEU A 140 3.28 7.45 -4.77
N LEU A 141 3.79 7.42 -3.54
CA LEU A 141 4.90 6.53 -3.15
C LEU A 141 4.52 5.06 -3.39
N LEU A 142 3.35 4.62 -2.90
CA LEU A 142 2.83 3.27 -3.11
C LEU A 142 2.65 2.95 -4.60
N SER A 143 2.10 3.89 -5.37
CA SER A 143 1.91 3.72 -6.82
C SER A 143 3.25 3.59 -7.57
N ARG A 144 4.26 4.36 -7.17
CA ARG A 144 5.62 4.31 -7.77
C ARG A 144 6.30 2.96 -7.56
N ILE A 145 6.07 2.32 -6.43
CA ILE A 145 6.63 0.98 -6.15
C ILE A 145 5.74 -0.16 -6.69
N GLY A 146 4.66 0.17 -7.42
CA GLY A 146 3.78 -0.82 -8.08
C GLY A 146 2.59 -1.29 -7.25
N TYR A 147 2.37 -0.71 -6.08
CA TYR A 147 1.26 -1.06 -5.16
C TYR A 147 0.21 0.05 -5.12
N GLU A 148 -0.38 0.32 -6.27
CA GLU A 148 -1.36 1.38 -6.43
C GLU A 148 -2.64 1.10 -5.62
N PRO A 149 -3.03 2.00 -4.68
CA PRO A 149 -4.26 1.85 -3.94
C PRO A 149 -5.49 2.13 -4.81
N ASN A 150 -6.54 1.34 -4.61
CA ASN A 150 -7.87 1.65 -5.16
C ASN A 150 -8.66 2.42 -4.09
N ILE A 151 -8.87 3.71 -4.33
CA ILE A 151 -9.57 4.61 -3.41
C ILE A 151 -10.97 4.86 -3.95
N SER A 152 -11.97 4.21 -3.32
CA SER A 152 -13.40 4.43 -3.59
C SER A 152 -14.04 5.12 -2.40
N LEU A 153 -14.53 6.33 -2.58
CA LEU A 153 -15.23 7.07 -1.52
C LEU A 153 -16.55 6.42 -1.11
N GLU A 154 -17.19 5.69 -2.03
CA GLU A 154 -18.44 4.97 -1.75
C GLU A 154 -18.25 3.81 -0.77
N ASP A 155 -17.10 3.13 -0.82
CA ASP A 155 -16.79 2.02 0.09
C ASP A 155 -16.49 2.51 1.50
N TYR A 156 -15.94 3.71 1.64
CA TYR A 156 -15.73 4.33 2.95
C TYR A 156 -17.04 4.77 3.60
N ASP A 157 -17.97 5.34 2.83
CA ASP A 157 -19.31 5.69 3.34
C ASP A 157 -20.10 4.44 3.79
N LYS A 158 -19.88 3.28 3.15
CA LYS A 158 -20.46 1.99 3.56
C LYS A 158 -19.81 1.40 4.82
N LYS A 159 -18.50 1.58 5.02
CA LYS A 159 -17.79 1.14 6.24
C LYS A 159 -18.28 1.89 7.48
N ILE A 160 -18.50 3.19 7.39
CA ILE A 160 -19.02 4.02 8.49
C ILE A 160 -20.41 3.54 8.92
N LYS A 161 -21.26 3.08 7.97
CA LYS A 161 -22.60 2.54 8.26
C LYS A 161 -22.59 1.13 8.83
N LYS A 162 -21.50 0.35 8.72
CA LYS A 162 -21.44 -1.05 9.17
C LYS A 162 -20.92 -1.27 10.59
N THR A 163 -20.42 -0.24 11.25
CA THR A 163 -20.08 -0.35 12.68
C THR A 163 -21.35 -0.12 13.53
N ASP A 164 -22.31 -1.00 13.34
CA ASP A 164 -23.50 -1.02 14.20
C ASP A 164 -23.16 -1.73 15.51
N TYR A 165 -22.84 -0.95 16.52
CA TYR A 165 -22.56 -1.43 17.88
C TYR A 165 -23.80 -2.00 18.58
N THR A 166 -24.99 -1.97 17.96
CA THR A 166 -26.26 -2.45 18.53
C THR A 166 -26.16 -3.91 18.93
N LEU A 167 -25.43 -4.73 18.18
CA LEU A 167 -25.23 -6.15 18.49
C LEU A 167 -24.33 -6.35 19.71
N ILE A 168 -23.27 -5.53 19.85
CA ILE A 168 -22.36 -5.57 21.00
C ILE A 168 -23.07 -5.12 22.27
N TYR A 169 -23.88 -4.06 22.20
CA TYR A 169 -24.70 -3.62 23.31
C TYR A 169 -25.74 -4.67 23.72
N LYS A 170 -26.42 -5.32 22.77
CA LYS A 170 -27.38 -6.40 23.04
C LYS A 170 -26.70 -7.62 23.68
N LEU A 171 -25.52 -8.02 23.23
CA LEU A 171 -24.74 -9.09 23.84
C LEU A 171 -24.24 -8.72 25.24
N GLY A 172 -23.79 -7.48 25.45
CA GLY A 172 -23.38 -6.99 26.75
C GLY A 172 -24.50 -6.99 27.77
N VAL A 173 -25.71 -6.52 27.39
CA VAL A 173 -26.90 -6.51 28.25
C VAL A 173 -27.38 -7.93 28.56
N ALA A 174 -27.41 -8.82 27.54
CA ALA A 174 -27.79 -10.21 27.72
C ALA A 174 -26.82 -10.94 28.68
N GLY A 175 -25.50 -10.77 28.49
CA GLY A 175 -24.48 -11.37 29.37
C GLY A 175 -24.55 -10.89 30.80
N PHE A 176 -24.90 -9.61 31.03
CA PHE A 176 -25.08 -9.06 32.35
C PHE A 176 -26.36 -9.59 33.03
N ALA A 177 -27.45 -9.77 32.28
CA ALA A 177 -28.70 -10.31 32.78
C ALA A 177 -28.61 -11.80 33.17
N PHE A 178 -27.83 -12.59 32.44
CA PHE A 178 -27.65 -14.02 32.75
C PHE A 178 -26.59 -14.31 33.81
N GLY A 179 -25.68 -13.37 34.10
CA GLY A 179 -24.64 -13.53 35.11
C GLY A 179 -25.04 -13.19 36.54
N ASN A 180 -26.28 -12.70 36.76
CA ASN A 180 -26.82 -12.29 38.05
C ASN A 180 -28.02 -13.14 38.56
N ILE A 181 -28.13 -14.38 38.08
CA ILE A 181 -29.11 -15.35 38.62
C ILE A 181 -28.39 -16.47 39.37
#